data_f14841ba5308193b624a133e43a02b22
#
_entry.id   f14841ba5308193b624a133e43a02b22
#
_cell.length_a   1.000
_cell.length_b   1.000
_cell.length_c   1.000
_cell.angle_alpha   90.00
_cell.angle_beta   90.00
_cell.angle_gamma   90.00
#
_symmetry.space_group_name_H-M   'P 1'
#
loop_
_entity.id
_entity.type
_entity.pdbx_description
1 polymer ?
#
loop_
_entity_poly.entity_id
_entity_poly.type
_entity_poly.pdbx_seq_one_letter_code
_entity_poly.pdbx_strand_id
1 'polypeptide(L)'
;VIAWPIAELLPHAGDMILLDAVESFDDEAVVTCLKVRPGLLSLPDGGLPAWVGIEIMAQSVAAFAGCHARQAGLPVELGFLLGTRNYQCSVAHFPLGSELRIRAQRSLQDDNGMGVFECHLDGPGIHAEARLNVFRPPEVARYLEEPHE
;
A
#
# COMPACT_ATOMS: atom_id res chain seq x y z
N VAL A 1 -4.06 16.05 -5.46
CA VAL A 1 -2.73 15.52 -5.17
C VAL A 1 -2.35 15.86 -3.75
N ILE A 2 -1.90 14.86 -3.02
CA ILE A 2 -1.47 15.01 -1.64
C ILE A 2 -0.08 15.63 -1.62
N ALA A 3 0.14 16.58 -0.72
CA ALA A 3 1.38 17.36 -0.66
C ALA A 3 2.58 16.58 -0.12
N TRP A 4 2.35 15.47 0.60
CA TRP A 4 3.45 14.71 1.19
C TRP A 4 4.11 13.80 0.16
N PRO A 5 5.46 13.78 0.07
CA PRO A 5 6.15 12.81 -0.78
C PRO A 5 5.85 11.39 -0.35
N ILE A 6 5.76 10.48 -1.31
CA ILE A 6 5.43 9.10 -1.01
C ILE A 6 6.41 8.45 -0.03
N ALA A 7 7.69 8.81 -0.11
CA ALA A 7 8.71 8.25 0.78
C ALA A 7 8.47 8.61 2.25
N GLU A 8 7.74 9.68 2.55
CA GLU A 8 7.41 10.07 3.91
C GLU A 8 6.16 9.38 4.45
N LEU A 9 5.43 8.67 3.59
CA LEU A 9 4.18 8.00 3.95
C LEU A 9 4.36 6.50 4.16
N LEU A 10 5.46 5.93 3.67
CA LEU A 10 5.70 4.50 3.72
C LEU A 10 6.85 4.17 4.65
N PRO A 11 6.80 3.01 5.34
CA PRO A 11 7.96 2.51 6.08
C PRO A 11 9.03 1.93 5.16
N HIS A 12 8.71 1.78 3.88
CA HIS A 12 9.63 1.25 2.86
C HIS A 12 10.70 2.27 2.49
N ALA A 13 11.75 1.82 1.83
CA ALA A 13 12.83 2.72 1.39
C ALA A 13 13.41 2.27 0.05
N GLY A 14 13.90 3.24 -0.72
CA GLY A 14 14.64 2.99 -1.96
C GLY A 14 13.83 2.25 -3.00
N ASP A 15 14.45 1.24 -3.59
CA ASP A 15 13.86 0.44 -4.67
C ASP A 15 12.63 -0.34 -4.26
N MET A 16 12.38 -0.46 -2.96
CA MET A 16 11.20 -1.16 -2.46
C MET A 16 9.93 -0.33 -2.57
N ILE A 17 10.05 0.97 -2.78
CA ILE A 17 8.89 1.84 -2.97
C ILE A 17 8.41 1.72 -4.40
N LEU A 18 7.20 1.19 -4.56
CA LEU A 18 6.59 1.01 -5.88
C LEU A 18 5.69 2.18 -6.27
N LEU A 19 5.01 2.76 -5.29
CA LEU A 19 4.04 3.84 -5.54
C LEU A 19 4.75 5.14 -5.91
N ASP A 20 4.13 5.90 -6.79
CA ASP A 20 4.61 7.24 -7.15
C ASP A 20 4.03 8.31 -6.25
N ALA A 21 2.74 8.21 -5.92
CA ALA A 21 2.06 9.23 -5.14
C ALA A 21 0.74 8.74 -4.57
N VAL A 22 0.25 9.46 -3.57
CA VAL A 22 -1.14 9.37 -3.12
C VAL A 22 -1.91 10.47 -3.84
N GLU A 23 -2.96 10.11 -4.55
CA GLU A 23 -3.82 11.08 -5.24
C GLU A 23 -4.84 11.69 -4.28
N SER A 24 -5.43 10.87 -3.43
CA SER A 24 -6.42 11.32 -2.44
C SER A 24 -6.57 10.32 -1.31
N PHE A 25 -7.07 10.78 -0.17
CA PHE A 25 -7.48 9.90 0.91
C PHE A 25 -8.59 10.54 1.73
N ASP A 26 -9.36 9.70 2.38
CA ASP A 26 -10.35 10.11 3.37
C ASP A 26 -10.31 9.15 4.56
N ASP A 27 -11.33 9.16 5.41
CA ASP A 27 -11.33 8.32 6.61
C ASP A 27 -11.40 6.82 6.31
N GLU A 28 -11.79 6.44 5.11
CA GLU A 28 -12.06 5.04 4.78
C GLU A 28 -11.24 4.50 3.61
N ALA A 29 -10.70 5.37 2.76
CA ALA A 29 -10.05 4.92 1.54
C ALA A 29 -8.88 5.81 1.16
N VAL A 30 -8.01 5.23 0.34
CA VAL A 30 -6.90 5.94 -0.29
C VAL A 30 -6.89 5.60 -1.77
N VAL A 31 -6.50 6.57 -2.59
CA VAL A 31 -6.22 6.33 -4.01
C VAL A 31 -4.76 6.68 -4.25
N THR A 32 -4.03 5.71 -4.77
CA THR A 32 -2.61 5.85 -5.10
C THR A 32 -2.38 5.62 -6.58
N CYS A 33 -1.21 5.96 -7.05
CA CYS A 33 -0.86 5.74 -8.44
C CYS A 33 0.60 5.35 -8.59
N LEU A 34 0.88 4.67 -9.70
CA LEU A 34 2.25 4.43 -10.13
C LEU A 34 2.28 4.25 -11.63
N LYS A 35 3.41 4.62 -12.22
CA LYS A 35 3.72 4.29 -13.60
C LYS A 35 4.78 3.20 -13.59
N VAL A 36 4.52 2.10 -14.28
CA VAL A 36 5.47 0.98 -14.34
C VAL A 36 6.71 1.45 -15.10
N ARG A 37 7.85 1.43 -14.43
CA ARG A 37 9.13 1.92 -14.96
C ARG A 37 10.22 0.88 -14.76
N PRO A 38 11.34 0.98 -15.51
CA PRO A 38 12.45 0.06 -15.32
C PRO A 38 13.05 0.15 -13.93
N GLY A 39 13.55 -0.96 -13.43
CA GLY A 39 14.29 -0.99 -12.16
C GLY A 39 13.46 -1.16 -10.90
N LEU A 40 12.12 -1.22 -11.01
CA LEU A 40 11.29 -1.50 -9.83
C LEU A 40 11.60 -2.89 -9.29
N LEU A 41 11.86 -2.99 -7.99
CA LEU A 41 12.22 -4.23 -7.30
C LEU A 41 13.46 -4.91 -7.91
N SER A 42 14.28 -4.17 -8.64
CA SER A 42 15.47 -4.70 -9.32
C SER A 42 15.15 -5.86 -10.28
N LEU A 43 13.94 -5.92 -10.81
CA LEU A 43 13.56 -6.94 -11.77
C LEU A 43 14.16 -6.64 -13.14
N PRO A 44 14.71 -7.65 -13.82
CA PRO A 44 15.42 -7.42 -15.08
C PRO A 44 14.52 -7.12 -16.27
N ASP A 45 13.29 -7.59 -16.25
CA ASP A 45 12.37 -7.43 -17.36
C ASP A 45 11.66 -6.08 -17.29
N GLY A 46 11.22 -5.60 -18.43
CA GLY A 46 10.66 -4.28 -18.56
C GLY A 46 9.26 -4.09 -17.98
N GLY A 47 8.67 -5.10 -17.36
CA GLY A 47 7.36 -5.01 -16.72
C GLY A 47 7.37 -5.64 -15.35
N LEU A 48 6.25 -5.57 -14.66
CA LEU A 48 6.09 -6.19 -13.35
C LEU A 48 5.21 -7.44 -13.46
N PRO A 49 5.64 -8.57 -12.89
CA PRO A 49 4.76 -9.75 -12.82
C PRO A 49 3.48 -9.45 -12.04
N ALA A 50 2.39 -10.12 -12.38
CA ALA A 50 1.10 -9.87 -11.75
C ALA A 50 1.12 -10.02 -10.22
N TRP A 51 1.95 -10.93 -9.69
CA TRP A 51 2.02 -11.13 -8.24
C TRP A 51 2.52 -9.90 -7.50
N VAL A 52 3.23 -8.99 -8.15
CA VAL A 52 3.67 -7.73 -7.56
C VAL A 52 2.47 -6.84 -7.21
N GLY A 53 1.32 -7.06 -7.85
CA GLY A 53 0.10 -6.32 -7.53
C GLY A 53 -0.28 -6.41 -6.06
N ILE A 54 0.00 -7.53 -5.40
CA ILE A 54 -0.26 -7.69 -3.97
C ILE A 54 0.59 -6.70 -3.17
N GLU A 55 1.87 -6.58 -3.52
CA GLU A 55 2.77 -5.63 -2.85
C GLU A 55 2.36 -4.19 -3.11
N ILE A 56 1.92 -3.89 -4.32
CA ILE A 56 1.41 -2.55 -4.67
C ILE A 56 0.20 -2.20 -3.80
N MET A 57 -0.72 -3.15 -3.66
CA MET A 57 -1.90 -2.97 -2.80
C MET A 57 -1.51 -2.81 -1.34
N ALA A 58 -0.56 -3.62 -0.86
CA ALA A 58 -0.08 -3.53 0.52
C ALA A 58 0.56 -2.16 0.79
N GLN A 59 1.33 -1.64 -0.15
CA GLN A 59 1.90 -0.30 -0.01
C GLN A 59 0.83 0.78 -0.02
N SER A 60 -0.24 0.58 -0.77
CA SER A 60 -1.37 1.52 -0.77
C SER A 60 -2.05 1.57 0.59
N VAL A 61 -2.23 0.42 1.24
CA VAL A 61 -2.76 0.36 2.60
C VAL A 61 -1.80 1.03 3.58
N ALA A 62 -0.50 0.81 3.44
CA ALA A 62 0.51 1.47 4.26
C ALA A 62 0.46 2.99 4.07
N ALA A 63 0.28 3.45 2.83
CA ALA A 63 0.16 4.88 2.54
C ALA A 63 -1.10 5.48 3.17
N PHE A 64 -2.21 4.74 3.20
CA PHE A 64 -3.41 5.16 3.90
C PHE A 64 -3.10 5.45 5.37
N ALA A 65 -2.44 4.51 6.04
CA ALA A 65 -2.05 4.70 7.43
C ALA A 65 -1.07 5.87 7.59
N GLY A 66 -0.13 6.00 6.66
CA GLY A 66 0.85 7.09 6.67
C GLY A 66 0.20 8.47 6.53
N CYS A 67 -0.79 8.60 5.64
CA CYS A 67 -1.54 9.85 5.48
C CYS A 67 -2.26 10.24 6.77
N HIS A 68 -2.92 9.29 7.40
CA HIS A 68 -3.63 9.55 8.66
C HIS A 68 -2.66 9.91 9.79
N ALA A 69 -1.50 9.24 9.84
CA ALA A 69 -0.48 9.55 10.83
C ALA A 69 0.05 10.98 10.65
N ARG A 70 0.39 11.35 9.41
CA ARG A 70 0.88 12.71 9.11
C ARG A 70 -0.15 13.77 9.42
N GLN A 71 -1.41 13.51 9.09
CA GLN A 71 -2.50 14.44 9.37
C GLN A 71 -2.67 14.67 10.87
N ALA A 72 -2.45 13.65 11.68
CA ALA A 72 -2.55 13.71 13.12
C ALA A 72 -1.25 14.17 13.81
N GLY A 73 -0.19 14.43 13.04
CA GLY A 73 1.10 14.82 13.61
C GLY A 73 1.83 13.68 14.29
N LEU A 74 1.50 12.43 13.94
CA LEU A 74 2.10 11.24 14.52
C LEU A 74 3.13 10.63 13.57
N PRO A 75 4.10 9.84 14.09
CA PRO A 75 5.03 9.14 13.22
C PRO A 75 4.33 8.06 12.41
N VAL A 76 4.87 7.78 11.23
CA VAL A 76 4.40 6.68 10.40
C VAL A 76 4.85 5.37 11.03
N GLU A 77 3.89 4.49 11.32
CA GLU A 77 4.12 3.25 12.04
C GLU A 77 4.19 2.05 11.11
N LEU A 78 4.89 1.02 11.57
CA LEU A 78 4.91 -0.26 10.89
C LEU A 78 3.57 -0.96 11.01
N GLY A 79 3.10 -1.51 9.89
CA GLY A 79 1.97 -2.42 9.86
C GLY A 79 2.42 -3.74 9.26
N PHE A 80 1.66 -4.79 9.48
CA PHE A 80 1.97 -6.12 9.00
C PHE A 80 0.86 -6.64 8.10
N LEU A 81 1.23 -7.10 6.91
CA LEU A 81 0.32 -7.82 6.05
C LEU A 81 0.20 -9.24 6.59
N LEU A 82 -0.98 -9.62 7.07
CA LEU A 82 -1.22 -10.94 7.60
C LEU A 82 -1.65 -11.93 6.52
N GLY A 83 -2.32 -11.46 5.49
CA GLY A 83 -2.76 -12.34 4.43
C GLY A 83 -3.46 -11.60 3.31
N THR A 84 -3.51 -12.27 2.17
CA THR A 84 -4.19 -11.81 0.98
C THR A 84 -5.21 -12.86 0.59
N ARG A 85 -6.43 -12.41 0.30
CA ARG A 85 -7.51 -13.31 -0.13
C ARG A 85 -8.05 -12.86 -1.47
N ASN A 86 -8.38 -13.86 -2.31
CA ASN A 86 -9.09 -13.65 -3.57
C ASN A 86 -8.37 -12.69 -4.52
N TYR A 87 -7.03 -12.75 -4.54
CA TYR A 87 -6.29 -11.95 -5.51
C TYR A 87 -6.58 -12.47 -6.92
N GLN A 88 -7.12 -11.58 -7.74
CA GLN A 88 -7.41 -11.86 -9.14
C GLN A 88 -6.81 -10.75 -9.98
N CYS A 89 -6.17 -11.13 -11.08
CA CYS A 89 -5.54 -10.18 -11.97
C CYS A 89 -5.83 -10.57 -13.41
N SER A 90 -6.26 -9.60 -14.20
CA SER A 90 -6.65 -9.83 -15.59
C SER A 90 -5.47 -10.05 -16.54
N VAL A 91 -4.24 -9.76 -16.08
CA VAL A 91 -3.03 -9.88 -16.92
C VAL A 91 -1.96 -10.66 -16.17
N ALA A 92 -1.01 -11.22 -16.91
CA ALA A 92 0.13 -11.92 -16.32
C ALA A 92 1.25 -10.95 -15.92
N HIS A 93 1.31 -9.80 -16.56
CA HIS A 93 2.31 -8.77 -16.33
C HIS A 93 1.70 -7.39 -16.50
N PHE A 94 2.21 -6.44 -15.72
CA PHE A 94 1.92 -5.02 -15.93
C PHE A 94 3.01 -4.47 -16.85
N PRO A 95 2.67 -4.11 -18.10
CA PRO A 95 3.70 -3.68 -19.06
C PRO A 95 4.37 -2.36 -18.64
N LEU A 96 5.61 -2.17 -19.08
CA LEU A 96 6.30 -0.89 -18.93
C LEU A 96 5.43 0.24 -19.46
N GLY A 97 5.41 1.35 -18.74
CA GLY A 97 4.64 2.52 -19.11
C GLY A 97 3.20 2.47 -18.69
N SER A 98 2.72 1.35 -18.16
CA SER A 98 1.35 1.27 -17.65
C SER A 98 1.15 2.24 -16.50
N GLU A 99 0.10 3.03 -16.59
CA GLU A 99 -0.30 3.93 -15.50
C GLU A 99 -1.37 3.22 -14.69
N LEU A 100 -1.03 2.86 -13.46
CA LEU A 100 -1.89 2.11 -12.57
C LEU A 100 -2.44 3.02 -11.48
N ARG A 101 -3.70 2.84 -11.18
CA ARG A 101 -4.36 3.52 -10.06
C ARG A 101 -4.92 2.48 -9.13
N ILE A 102 -4.68 2.66 -7.84
CA ILE A 102 -5.06 1.71 -6.83
C ILE A 102 -5.99 2.40 -5.83
N ARG A 103 -7.12 1.76 -5.56
CA ARG A 103 -8.02 2.18 -4.50
C ARG A 103 -8.01 1.11 -3.42
N ALA A 104 -7.67 1.49 -2.21
CA ALA A 104 -7.76 0.62 -1.05
C ALA A 104 -8.80 1.20 -0.10
N GLN A 105 -9.84 0.42 0.20
CA GLN A 105 -10.93 0.84 1.05
C GLN A 105 -11.00 -0.05 2.29
N ARG A 106 -10.98 0.58 3.45
CA ARG A 106 -11.11 -0.14 4.71
C ARG A 106 -12.55 -0.60 4.87
N SER A 107 -12.76 -1.92 4.93
CA SER A 107 -14.08 -2.50 5.09
C SER A 107 -14.36 -2.92 6.53
N LEU A 108 -13.31 -3.14 7.33
CA LEU A 108 -13.44 -3.53 8.73
C LEU A 108 -12.19 -3.09 9.48
N GLN A 109 -12.39 -2.62 10.71
CA GLN A 109 -11.29 -2.36 11.62
C GLN A 109 -11.79 -2.66 13.03
N ASP A 110 -10.98 -3.39 13.81
CA ASP A 110 -11.30 -3.64 15.21
C ASP A 110 -10.39 -2.85 16.14
N ASP A 111 -10.68 -2.90 17.44
CA ASP A 111 -9.93 -2.16 18.44
C ASP A 111 -8.55 -2.75 18.72
N ASN A 112 -8.29 -3.95 18.23
CA ASN A 112 -7.03 -4.66 18.46
C ASN A 112 -6.00 -4.40 17.35
N GLY A 113 -6.32 -3.55 16.39
CA GLY A 113 -5.40 -3.21 15.31
C GLY A 113 -5.57 -4.01 14.03
N MET A 114 -6.55 -4.92 13.99
CA MET A 114 -6.85 -5.68 12.78
C MET A 114 -7.66 -4.83 11.81
N GLY A 115 -7.29 -4.89 10.55
CA GLY A 115 -8.04 -4.21 9.49
C GLY A 115 -8.19 -5.08 8.28
N VAL A 116 -9.28 -4.90 7.56
CA VAL A 116 -9.55 -5.56 6.28
C VAL A 116 -9.75 -4.47 5.24
N PHE A 117 -9.02 -4.58 4.14
CA PHE A 117 -9.08 -3.63 3.04
C PHE A 117 -9.48 -4.33 1.76
N GLU A 118 -10.46 -3.75 1.06
CA GLU A 118 -10.81 -4.14 -0.30
C GLU A 118 -9.97 -3.31 -1.25
N CYS A 119 -9.16 -3.96 -2.10
CA CYS A 119 -8.23 -3.28 -2.98
C CYS A 119 -8.56 -3.55 -4.43
N HIS A 120 -8.52 -2.48 -5.23
CA HIS A 120 -8.70 -2.53 -6.67
C HIS A 120 -7.55 -1.80 -7.34
N LEU A 121 -6.99 -2.42 -8.36
CA LEU A 121 -5.91 -1.86 -9.17
C LEU A 121 -6.37 -1.83 -10.61
N ASP A 122 -6.31 -0.67 -11.24
CA ASP A 122 -6.80 -0.49 -12.59
C ASP A 122 -5.80 0.26 -13.46
N GLY A 123 -5.74 -0.13 -14.72
CA GLY A 123 -4.98 0.53 -15.77
C GLY A 123 -5.61 0.23 -17.12
N PRO A 124 -5.07 0.76 -18.22
CA PRO A 124 -5.62 0.48 -19.55
C PRO A 124 -5.57 -1.02 -19.85
N GLY A 125 -6.75 -1.66 -19.94
CA GLY A 125 -6.85 -3.09 -20.16
C GLY A 125 -6.43 -3.97 -18.99
N ILE A 126 -6.28 -3.38 -17.79
CA ILE A 126 -5.76 -4.06 -16.61
C ILE A 126 -6.74 -3.89 -15.46
N HIS A 127 -7.04 -4.98 -14.77
CA HIS A 127 -7.81 -4.94 -13.54
C HIS A 127 -7.30 -6.02 -12.60
N ALA A 128 -7.07 -5.65 -11.35
CA ALA A 128 -6.77 -6.61 -10.29
C ALA A 128 -7.54 -6.23 -9.04
N GLU A 129 -7.86 -7.22 -8.24
CA GLU A 129 -8.55 -6.99 -6.98
C GLU A 129 -8.13 -8.02 -5.94
N ALA A 130 -8.19 -7.64 -4.68
CA ALA A 130 -7.88 -8.52 -3.57
C ALA A 130 -8.45 -7.97 -2.28
N ARG A 131 -8.55 -8.84 -1.28
CA ARG A 131 -8.83 -8.46 0.09
C ARG A 131 -7.55 -8.66 0.90
N LEU A 132 -7.12 -7.62 1.59
CA LEU A 132 -5.92 -7.67 2.43
C LEU A 132 -6.32 -7.61 3.90
N ASN A 133 -5.76 -8.52 4.68
CA ASN A 133 -5.87 -8.51 6.13
C ASN A 133 -4.56 -7.94 6.68
N VAL A 134 -4.65 -6.87 7.45
CA VAL A 134 -3.47 -6.19 7.98
C VAL A 134 -3.60 -6.07 9.49
N PHE A 135 -2.46 -6.00 10.14
CA PHE A 135 -2.40 -5.79 11.57
C PHE A 135 -1.40 -4.68 11.87
N ARG A 136 -1.85 -3.71 12.64
CA ARG A 136 -0.99 -2.67 13.18
C ARG A 136 -1.29 -2.57 14.67
N PRO A 137 -0.37 -3.03 15.52
CA PRO A 137 -0.59 -2.96 16.96
C PRO A 137 -0.85 -1.53 17.39
N PRO A 138 -1.90 -1.26 18.17
CA PRO A 138 -2.28 0.11 18.55
C PRO A 138 -1.19 0.86 19.31
N GLU A 139 -0.28 0.16 19.93
CA GLU A 139 0.75 0.74 20.76
C GLU A 139 2.16 0.30 20.36
N VAL A 140 2.39 0.07 19.05
CA VAL A 140 3.70 -0.35 18.57
C VAL A 140 4.80 0.61 19.00
N ALA A 141 4.61 1.90 18.79
CA ALA A 141 5.62 2.89 19.17
C ALA A 141 5.85 2.89 20.68
N ARG A 142 4.77 2.81 21.45
CA ARG A 142 4.86 2.76 22.89
C ARG A 142 5.56 1.49 23.39
N TYR A 143 5.23 0.35 22.75
CA TYR A 143 5.88 -0.91 23.09
C TYR A 143 7.39 -0.86 22.87
N LEU A 144 7.84 -0.22 21.79
CA LEU A 144 9.25 -0.10 21.46
C LEU A 144 9.99 0.88 22.36
N GLU A 145 9.29 1.84 22.97
CA GLU A 145 9.86 2.84 23.86
C GLU A 145 9.93 2.37 25.31
N GLU A 146 9.09 1.42 25.71
CA GLU A 146 9.05 0.93 27.08
C GLU A 146 10.15 -0.09 27.36
N PRO A 147 10.77 -0.05 28.56
CA PRO A 147 11.69 -1.12 28.94
C PRO A 147 10.95 -2.46 29.06
N HIS A 148 11.50 -3.48 28.42
CA HIS A 148 10.95 -4.84 28.49
C HIS A 148 11.73 -5.63 29.51
N GLU A 149 11.07 -5.99 30.59
CA GLU A 149 11.66 -6.78 31.65
C GLU A 149 11.24 -8.25 31.58
#